data_7cb63e5249e8464f67380d89cdef3377
#
_entry.id   7cb63e5249e8464f67380d89cdef3377
#
_cell.length_a   1.000
_cell.length_b   1.000
_cell.length_c   1.000
_cell.angle_alpha   90.00
_cell.angle_beta   90.00
_cell.angle_gamma   90.00
#
_symmetry.space_group_name_H-M   'P 1'
#
loop_
_entity.id
_entity.type
_entity.pdbx_description
1 polymer ?
#
loop_
_entity_poly.entity_id
_entity_poly.type
_entity_poly.pdbx_seq_one_letter_code
_entity_poly.pdbx_strand_id
1 'polypeptide(L)'
;MAGETDQRIRIGETDDADLRLQGLRGYGVVVFTWPRRSRLETILVSSGIVALAEIGDKTQLLAIILAARFRKPVPIILGILVATLLNHGAAATLGFLVSQWLQGTLFQTLVGVAFIVMAGWALIPDKEDDGGIGKKAQSGVFLTTLVAFFLVEIGDKTQIATSLLAARFHDILLVTIGTTLGMMAANVPAVLLGEAVTRVVPLKYVRLGAAVVFAILGAWVLLATYGVL
;
A
#
# COMPACT_ATOMS: atom_id res chain seq x y z
N MET A 1 -46.91 -34.83 29.58
CA MET A 1 -46.76 -33.36 29.36
C MET A 1 -45.37 -33.09 28.94
N ALA A 2 -45.21 -32.89 27.68
CA ALA A 2 -43.93 -32.75 27.00
C ALA A 2 -43.41 -31.35 27.15
N GLY A 3 -42.12 -31.23 27.45
CA GLY A 3 -41.32 -30.01 27.37
C GLY A 3 -40.42 -30.12 26.17
N GLU A 4 -40.83 -29.60 25.04
CA GLU A 4 -40.08 -29.52 23.80
C GLU A 4 -39.19 -28.28 23.89
N THR A 5 -37.92 -28.53 24.17
CA THR A 5 -36.88 -27.52 24.20
C THR A 5 -36.54 -27.13 22.75
N ASP A 6 -37.02 -25.97 22.33
CA ASP A 6 -36.67 -25.29 21.07
C ASP A 6 -35.16 -25.01 21.04
N GLN A 7 -34.38 -25.95 20.54
CA GLN A 7 -32.99 -25.73 20.12
C GLN A 7 -33.02 -24.96 18.80
N ARG A 8 -33.11 -23.64 18.87
CA ARG A 8 -32.73 -22.77 17.75
C ARG A 8 -31.25 -22.98 17.47
N ILE A 9 -30.96 -23.85 16.54
CA ILE A 9 -29.67 -23.95 15.90
C ILE A 9 -29.45 -22.60 15.24
N ARG A 10 -28.62 -21.74 15.86
CA ARG A 10 -27.99 -20.63 15.17
C ARG A 10 -27.09 -21.28 14.14
N ILE A 11 -27.58 -21.39 12.91
CA ILE A 11 -26.73 -21.61 11.74
C ILE A 11 -25.87 -20.34 11.66
N GLY A 12 -24.71 -20.38 12.33
CA GLY A 12 -23.64 -19.44 12.08
C GLY A 12 -23.37 -19.53 10.58
N GLU A 13 -23.26 -18.40 9.96
CA GLU A 13 -22.88 -18.18 8.56
C GLU A 13 -21.54 -18.91 8.31
N THR A 14 -21.59 -20.23 8.18
CA THR A 14 -20.47 -21.05 7.73
C THR A 14 -20.39 -20.77 6.25
N ASP A 15 -19.37 -20.01 5.92
CA ASP A 15 -19.01 -19.58 4.58
C ASP A 15 -19.08 -20.78 3.63
N ASP A 16 -20.00 -20.76 2.66
CA ASP A 16 -20.18 -21.79 1.63
C ASP A 16 -18.87 -22.13 0.89
N ALA A 17 -17.89 -21.22 0.94
CA ALA A 17 -16.53 -21.41 0.45
C ALA A 17 -15.77 -22.48 1.24
N ASP A 18 -15.89 -22.54 2.57
CA ASP A 18 -15.18 -23.53 3.40
C ASP A 18 -15.68 -24.95 3.15
N LEU A 19 -16.97 -25.13 2.90
CA LEU A 19 -17.54 -26.43 2.57
C LEU A 19 -17.11 -26.93 1.18
N ARG A 20 -16.98 -26.03 0.21
CA ARG A 20 -16.45 -26.36 -1.13
C ARG A 20 -14.96 -26.73 -1.09
N LEU A 21 -14.18 -26.09 -0.23
CA LEU A 21 -12.76 -26.35 -0.09
C LEU A 21 -12.46 -27.69 0.61
N GLN A 22 -13.31 -28.13 1.55
CA GLN A 22 -13.20 -29.45 2.16
C GLN A 22 -13.47 -30.58 1.16
N GLY A 23 -14.37 -30.39 0.20
CA GLY A 23 -14.63 -31.35 -0.88
C GLY A 23 -13.45 -31.52 -1.85
N LEU A 24 -12.63 -30.48 -2.04
CA LEU A 24 -11.48 -30.51 -2.96
C LEU A 24 -10.21 -31.16 -2.33
N ARG A 25 -10.10 -31.22 -1.01
CA ARG A 25 -9.00 -31.89 -0.31
C ARG A 25 -8.88 -33.38 -0.63
N GLY A 26 -9.99 -34.04 -1.00
CA GLY A 26 -10.02 -35.44 -1.41
C GLY A 26 -9.33 -35.73 -2.75
N TYR A 27 -9.03 -34.73 -3.56
CA TYR A 27 -8.42 -34.89 -4.90
C TYR A 27 -6.93 -34.51 -4.94
N GLY A 28 -6.25 -34.37 -3.79
CA GLY A 28 -4.83 -34.00 -3.74
C GLY A 28 -4.52 -32.57 -4.20
N VAL A 29 -5.55 -31.74 -4.38
CA VAL A 29 -5.39 -30.32 -4.69
C VAL A 29 -5.05 -29.58 -3.41
N VAL A 30 -3.82 -29.10 -3.27
CA VAL A 30 -3.43 -28.22 -2.16
C VAL A 30 -4.09 -26.86 -2.42
N VAL A 31 -5.30 -26.66 -1.89
CA VAL A 31 -5.96 -25.36 -1.89
C VAL A 31 -5.31 -24.55 -0.77
N PHE A 32 -4.39 -23.70 -1.13
CA PHE A 32 -3.76 -22.79 -0.19
C PHE A 32 -4.75 -21.67 0.17
N THR A 33 -5.49 -21.87 1.26
CA THR A 33 -6.33 -20.82 1.83
C THR A 33 -5.47 -19.94 2.71
N TRP A 34 -5.25 -18.69 2.29
CA TRP A 34 -4.68 -17.70 3.17
C TRP A 34 -5.61 -17.49 4.37
N PRO A 35 -5.10 -17.55 5.63
CA PRO A 35 -5.93 -17.14 6.76
C PRO A 35 -6.48 -15.73 6.47
N ARG A 36 -7.80 -15.54 6.65
CA ARG A 36 -8.42 -14.22 6.53
C ARG A 36 -7.68 -13.28 7.48
N ARG A 37 -6.81 -12.46 6.93
CA ARG A 37 -6.09 -11.47 7.72
C ARG A 37 -7.08 -10.43 8.22
N SER A 38 -6.88 -9.98 9.45
CA SER A 38 -7.76 -8.96 10.02
C SER A 38 -7.71 -7.70 9.15
N ARG A 39 -8.83 -7.02 9.00
CA ARG A 39 -8.90 -5.73 8.29
C ARG A 39 -7.85 -4.74 8.82
N LEU A 40 -7.63 -4.79 10.13
CA LEU A 40 -6.64 -3.97 10.81
C LEU A 40 -5.21 -4.29 10.35
N GLU A 41 -4.88 -5.56 10.20
CA GLU A 41 -3.56 -5.99 9.71
C GLU A 41 -3.29 -5.44 8.30
N THR A 42 -4.24 -5.55 7.38
CA THR A 42 -4.11 -5.01 6.02
C THR A 42 -3.84 -3.51 6.04
N ILE A 43 -4.59 -2.74 6.83
CA ILE A 43 -4.40 -1.30 6.94
C ILE A 43 -3.03 -0.99 7.55
N LEU A 44 -2.68 -1.61 8.68
CA LEU A 44 -1.42 -1.31 9.39
C LEU A 44 -0.19 -1.67 8.56
N VAL A 45 -0.19 -2.84 7.91
CA VAL A 45 0.93 -3.26 7.06
C VAL A 45 1.04 -2.33 5.86
N SER A 46 -0.06 -2.02 5.18
CA SER A 46 -0.05 -1.12 4.02
C SER A 46 0.38 0.30 4.39
N SER A 47 -0.12 0.83 5.53
CA SER A 47 0.29 2.15 6.03
C SER A 47 1.76 2.19 6.39
N GLY A 48 2.23 1.20 7.14
CA GLY A 48 3.61 1.16 7.61
C GLY A 48 4.61 1.08 6.46
N ILE A 49 4.33 0.23 5.46
CA ILE A 49 5.20 0.06 4.29
C ILE A 49 5.30 1.36 3.50
N VAL A 50 4.15 1.96 3.17
CA VAL A 50 4.15 3.20 2.37
C VAL A 50 4.72 4.36 3.17
N ALA A 51 4.40 4.50 4.46
CA ALA A 51 5.00 5.54 5.30
C ALA A 51 6.54 5.45 5.33
N LEU A 52 7.09 4.23 5.49
CA LEU A 52 8.53 4.02 5.47
C LEU A 52 9.16 4.29 4.09
N ALA A 53 8.48 3.88 3.01
CA ALA A 53 8.97 4.10 1.65
C ALA A 53 8.96 5.58 1.26
N GLU A 54 8.02 6.35 1.81
CA GLU A 54 7.76 7.74 1.48
C GLU A 54 8.67 8.73 2.23
N ILE A 55 9.16 8.38 3.43
CA ILE A 55 10.03 9.28 4.20
C ILE A 55 11.34 9.51 3.43
N GLY A 56 11.57 10.77 3.06
CA GLY A 56 12.74 11.19 2.28
C GLY A 56 12.65 10.93 0.79
N ASP A 57 11.45 10.66 0.30
CA ASP A 57 11.19 10.55 -1.14
C ASP A 57 10.96 11.92 -1.81
N LYS A 58 10.94 11.93 -3.14
CA LYS A 58 10.71 13.12 -3.98
C LYS A 58 9.39 13.84 -3.67
N THR A 59 8.36 13.09 -3.31
CA THR A 59 7.04 13.62 -2.96
C THR A 59 7.05 14.39 -1.65
N GLN A 60 7.82 13.96 -0.66
CA GLN A 60 8.02 14.72 0.58
C GLN A 60 8.73 16.05 0.31
N LEU A 61 9.76 16.05 -0.57
CA LEU A 61 10.43 17.28 -0.98
C LEU A 61 9.46 18.21 -1.74
N LEU A 62 8.65 17.65 -2.63
CA LEU A 62 7.59 18.39 -3.33
C LEU A 62 6.60 19.04 -2.35
N ALA A 63 6.17 18.30 -1.32
CA ALA A 63 5.29 18.81 -0.28
C ALA A 63 5.90 20.03 0.43
N ILE A 64 7.19 19.97 0.78
CA ILE A 64 7.93 21.07 1.41
C ILE A 64 8.01 22.29 0.48
N ILE A 65 8.34 22.09 -0.79
CA ILE A 65 8.42 23.17 -1.80
C ILE A 65 7.07 23.87 -1.96
N LEU A 66 5.98 23.09 -2.08
CA LEU A 66 4.64 23.65 -2.19
C LEU A 66 4.22 24.41 -0.93
N ALA A 67 4.56 23.88 0.26
CA ALA A 67 4.27 24.52 1.53
C ALA A 67 5.05 25.84 1.68
N ALA A 68 6.32 25.88 1.35
CA ALA A 68 7.14 27.08 1.37
C ALA A 68 6.63 28.15 0.39
N ARG A 69 6.23 27.73 -0.81
CA ARG A 69 5.76 28.62 -1.88
C ARG A 69 4.40 29.22 -1.61
N PHE A 70 3.43 28.38 -1.22
CA PHE A 70 2.02 28.83 -1.13
C PHE A 70 1.62 29.23 0.30
N ARG A 71 2.29 28.71 1.32
CA ARG A 71 1.98 28.97 2.74
C ARG A 71 0.51 28.72 3.11
N LYS A 72 -0.12 27.76 2.45
CA LYS A 72 -1.52 27.36 2.64
C LYS A 72 -1.58 25.84 2.88
N PRO A 73 -1.35 25.36 4.10
CA PRO A 73 -1.21 23.92 4.36
C PRO A 73 -2.48 23.13 4.03
N VAL A 74 -3.68 23.62 4.37
CA VAL A 74 -4.92 22.87 4.19
C VAL A 74 -5.18 22.50 2.72
N PRO A 75 -5.20 23.43 1.74
CA PRO A 75 -5.41 23.04 0.36
C PRO A 75 -4.29 22.19 -0.22
N ILE A 76 -3.05 22.28 0.30
CA ILE A 76 -1.94 21.40 -0.09
C ILE A 76 -2.23 19.98 0.42
N ILE A 77 -2.55 19.81 1.70
CA ILE A 77 -2.86 18.51 2.31
C ILE A 77 -4.03 17.84 1.59
N LEU A 78 -5.10 18.58 1.29
CA LEU A 78 -6.24 18.06 0.53
C LEU A 78 -5.86 17.68 -0.90
N GLY A 79 -5.00 18.45 -1.56
CA GLY A 79 -4.49 18.12 -2.89
C GLY A 79 -3.68 16.82 -2.89
N ILE A 80 -2.79 16.65 -1.90
CA ILE A 80 -2.02 15.40 -1.69
C ILE A 80 -2.99 14.23 -1.46
N LEU A 81 -3.94 14.40 -0.54
CA LEU A 81 -4.91 13.34 -0.20
C LEU A 81 -5.67 12.84 -1.43
N VAL A 82 -6.23 13.75 -2.23
CA VAL A 82 -7.00 13.37 -3.41
C VAL A 82 -6.11 12.76 -4.50
N ALA A 83 -4.93 13.31 -4.75
CA ALA A 83 -3.97 12.74 -5.70
C ALA A 83 -3.58 11.30 -5.30
N THR A 84 -3.26 11.10 -4.03
CA THR A 84 -2.90 9.78 -3.49
C THR A 84 -4.05 8.79 -3.58
N LEU A 85 -5.26 9.17 -3.20
CA LEU A 85 -6.43 8.30 -3.32
C LEU A 85 -6.66 7.83 -4.77
N LEU A 86 -6.49 8.73 -5.74
CA LEU A 86 -6.63 8.39 -7.16
C LEU A 86 -5.52 7.44 -7.62
N ASN A 87 -4.26 7.75 -7.31
CA ASN A 87 -3.11 6.96 -7.72
C ASN A 87 -3.10 5.58 -7.05
N HIS A 88 -3.25 5.54 -5.73
CA HIS A 88 -3.23 4.28 -4.98
C HIS A 88 -4.48 3.44 -5.25
N GLY A 89 -5.64 4.07 -5.43
CA GLY A 89 -6.85 3.37 -5.85
C GLY A 89 -6.71 2.71 -7.21
N ALA A 90 -6.14 3.43 -8.19
CA ALA A 90 -5.84 2.87 -9.51
C ALA A 90 -4.81 1.73 -9.42
N ALA A 91 -3.72 1.92 -8.67
CA ALA A 91 -2.67 0.92 -8.46
C ALA A 91 -3.20 -0.34 -7.75
N ALA A 92 -3.99 -0.16 -6.69
CA ALA A 92 -4.61 -1.28 -5.96
C ALA A 92 -5.58 -2.06 -6.86
N THR A 93 -6.37 -1.35 -7.68
CA THR A 93 -7.26 -1.98 -8.65
C THR A 93 -6.49 -2.80 -9.67
N LEU A 94 -5.42 -2.26 -10.25
CA LEU A 94 -4.56 -2.98 -11.20
C LEU A 94 -3.94 -4.23 -10.55
N GLY A 95 -3.37 -4.10 -9.35
CA GLY A 95 -2.79 -5.22 -8.63
C GLY A 95 -3.81 -6.32 -8.31
N PHE A 96 -5.01 -5.93 -7.88
CA PHE A 96 -6.11 -6.85 -7.63
C PHE A 96 -6.55 -7.57 -8.91
N LEU A 97 -6.74 -6.85 -10.03
CA LEU A 97 -7.13 -7.45 -11.30
C LEU A 97 -6.08 -8.44 -11.80
N VAL A 98 -4.80 -8.07 -11.74
CA VAL A 98 -3.70 -8.99 -12.11
C VAL A 98 -3.74 -10.26 -11.26
N SER A 99 -4.03 -10.14 -9.94
CA SER A 99 -4.14 -11.29 -9.05
C SER A 99 -5.31 -12.23 -9.37
N GLN A 100 -6.34 -11.72 -10.01
CA GLN A 100 -7.49 -12.53 -10.46
C GLN A 100 -7.17 -13.37 -11.71
N TRP A 101 -6.34 -12.83 -12.59
CA TRP A 101 -5.96 -13.49 -13.86
C TRP A 101 -4.79 -14.46 -13.69
N LEU A 102 -3.86 -14.11 -12.81
CA LEU A 102 -2.69 -14.91 -12.50
C LEU A 102 -2.89 -15.54 -11.12
N GLN A 103 -3.13 -16.84 -11.07
CA GLN A 103 -3.35 -17.60 -9.83
C GLN A 103 -2.32 -18.73 -9.66
N GLY A 104 -2.27 -19.29 -8.45
CA GLY A 104 -1.40 -20.44 -8.16
C GLY A 104 0.02 -20.06 -7.74
N THR A 105 0.87 -21.10 -7.65
CA THR A 105 2.24 -21.01 -7.13
C THR A 105 3.10 -20.02 -7.93
N LEU A 106 2.95 -20.00 -9.25
CA LEU A 106 3.70 -19.07 -10.11
C LEU A 106 3.41 -17.61 -9.76
N PHE A 107 2.14 -17.26 -9.63
CA PHE A 107 1.76 -15.88 -9.27
C PHE A 107 2.30 -15.46 -7.90
N GLN A 108 2.16 -16.32 -6.90
CA GLN A 108 2.68 -16.05 -5.56
C GLN A 108 4.21 -15.91 -5.55
N THR A 109 4.90 -16.74 -6.33
CA THR A 109 6.35 -16.62 -6.52
C THR A 109 6.72 -15.28 -7.15
N LEU A 110 5.99 -14.85 -8.19
CA LEU A 110 6.22 -13.55 -8.82
C LEU A 110 6.00 -12.38 -7.85
N VAL A 111 4.94 -12.44 -7.04
CA VAL A 111 4.68 -11.42 -5.99
C VAL A 111 5.80 -11.40 -4.95
N GLY A 112 6.23 -12.56 -4.46
CA GLY A 112 7.33 -12.65 -3.50
C GLY A 112 8.65 -12.12 -4.04
N VAL A 113 9.01 -12.49 -5.28
CA VAL A 113 10.19 -11.97 -5.98
C VAL A 113 10.08 -10.45 -6.20
N ALA A 114 8.89 -9.95 -6.58
CA ALA A 114 8.68 -8.52 -6.77
C ALA A 114 8.91 -7.73 -5.46
N PHE A 115 8.50 -8.24 -4.31
CA PHE A 115 8.82 -7.63 -3.02
C PHE A 115 10.33 -7.64 -2.72
N ILE A 116 11.07 -8.70 -3.08
CA ILE A 116 12.53 -8.72 -2.95
C ILE A 116 13.19 -7.68 -3.86
N VAL A 117 12.72 -7.55 -5.11
CA VAL A 117 13.19 -6.50 -6.03
C VAL A 117 12.90 -5.11 -5.47
N MET A 118 11.70 -4.91 -4.89
CA MET A 118 11.35 -3.65 -4.21
C MET A 118 12.27 -3.34 -3.02
N ALA A 119 12.69 -4.35 -2.27
CA ALA A 119 13.68 -4.18 -1.19
C ALA A 119 14.99 -3.60 -1.73
N GLY A 120 15.49 -4.12 -2.85
CA GLY A 120 16.67 -3.57 -3.53
C GLY A 120 16.45 -2.13 -4.03
N TRP A 121 15.30 -1.87 -4.66
CA TRP A 121 14.97 -0.54 -5.18
C TRP A 121 14.79 0.50 -4.07
N ALA A 122 14.24 0.13 -2.92
CA ALA A 122 14.10 1.04 -1.77
C ALA A 122 15.43 1.59 -1.24
N LEU A 123 16.55 0.89 -1.49
CA LEU A 123 17.89 1.37 -1.12
C LEU A 123 18.43 2.46 -2.06
N ILE A 124 17.90 2.55 -3.28
CA ILE A 124 18.35 3.51 -4.29
C ILE A 124 17.70 4.87 -3.99
N PRO A 125 18.51 5.94 -3.82
CA PRO A 125 17.99 7.30 -3.68
C PRO A 125 17.20 7.70 -4.94
N ASP A 126 16.03 8.32 -4.75
CA ASP A 126 15.33 8.91 -5.87
C ASP A 126 16.06 10.14 -6.38
N LYS A 127 16.03 10.34 -7.69
CA LYS A 127 16.58 11.55 -8.29
C LYS A 127 15.63 12.71 -7.98
N GLU A 128 16.20 13.82 -7.53
CA GLU A 128 15.49 15.08 -7.39
C GLU A 128 15.11 15.57 -8.80
N ASP A 129 13.89 15.26 -9.22
CA ASP A 129 13.32 15.89 -10.40
C ASP A 129 12.70 17.21 -9.95
N ASP A 130 13.29 18.31 -10.41
CA ASP A 130 12.72 19.67 -10.29
C ASP A 130 11.43 19.76 -11.13
N GLY A 131 10.47 18.88 -10.88
CA GLY A 131 9.27 18.65 -11.67
C GLY A 131 8.56 19.93 -12.08
N GLY A 132 9.17 20.70 -12.98
CA GLY A 132 8.62 21.78 -13.81
C GLY A 132 7.49 22.67 -13.25
N ILE A 133 7.25 22.64 -11.94
CA ILE A 133 6.12 23.26 -11.21
C ILE A 133 6.23 24.79 -11.22
N GLY A 134 6.99 25.28 -12.15
CA GLY A 134 7.55 26.61 -12.02
C GLY A 134 6.78 27.72 -12.66
N LYS A 135 5.74 27.75 -13.33
CA LYS A 135 5.36 29.05 -13.92
C LYS A 135 3.89 29.46 -14.04
N LYS A 136 2.90 28.62 -13.79
CA LYS A 136 1.49 29.06 -13.91
C LYS A 136 0.58 28.46 -12.84
N ALA A 137 0.74 28.86 -11.58
CA ALA A 137 -0.29 28.62 -10.56
C ALA A 137 -1.49 29.58 -10.75
N GLN A 138 -2.11 29.56 -11.91
CA GLN A 138 -3.40 30.26 -12.13
C GLN A 138 -4.58 29.45 -11.57
N SER A 139 -4.38 28.17 -11.36
CA SER A 139 -5.42 27.22 -10.93
C SER A 139 -5.31 26.97 -9.44
N GLY A 140 -5.67 27.78 -8.52
CA GLY A 140 -5.71 27.55 -7.06
C GLY A 140 -4.69 26.51 -6.47
N VAL A 141 -4.28 26.70 -5.23
CA VAL A 141 -3.24 25.86 -4.56
C VAL A 141 -3.63 24.38 -4.52
N PHE A 142 -4.89 24.07 -4.27
CA PHE A 142 -5.41 22.70 -4.25
C PHE A 142 -5.16 21.98 -5.59
N LEU A 143 -5.61 22.58 -6.71
CA LEU A 143 -5.51 21.94 -8.02
C LEU A 143 -4.05 21.83 -8.49
N THR A 144 -3.23 22.83 -8.19
CA THR A 144 -1.79 22.77 -8.47
C THR A 144 -1.13 21.62 -7.73
N THR A 145 -1.43 21.46 -6.44
CA THR A 145 -0.90 20.37 -5.63
C THR A 145 -1.41 19.02 -6.12
N LEU A 146 -2.71 18.89 -6.38
CA LEU A 146 -3.31 17.67 -6.87
C LEU A 146 -2.63 17.18 -8.15
N VAL A 147 -2.51 18.06 -9.15
CA VAL A 147 -1.91 17.70 -10.44
C VAL A 147 -0.42 17.38 -10.28
N ALA A 148 0.31 18.17 -9.50
CA ALA A 148 1.73 17.95 -9.27
C ALA A 148 1.99 16.58 -8.60
N PHE A 149 1.30 16.28 -7.49
CA PHE A 149 1.41 14.99 -6.81
C PHE A 149 0.95 13.84 -7.68
N PHE A 150 -0.19 13.98 -8.36
CA PHE A 150 -0.69 12.94 -9.26
C PHE A 150 0.35 12.56 -10.32
N LEU A 151 0.99 13.52 -10.96
CA LEU A 151 1.96 13.27 -12.02
C LEU A 151 3.28 12.70 -11.48
N VAL A 152 3.77 13.18 -10.33
CA VAL A 152 5.02 12.72 -9.73
C VAL A 152 4.91 11.29 -9.19
N GLU A 153 3.70 10.89 -8.75
CA GLU A 153 3.41 9.55 -8.23
C GLU A 153 3.25 8.48 -9.31
N ILE A 154 2.97 8.87 -10.58
CA ILE A 154 2.80 7.87 -11.65
C ILE A 154 4.09 7.09 -11.83
N GLY A 155 4.01 5.76 -11.65
CA GLY A 155 5.14 4.84 -11.80
C GLY A 155 6.13 4.85 -10.64
N ASP A 156 5.78 5.47 -9.52
CA ASP A 156 6.63 5.50 -8.34
C ASP A 156 6.67 4.18 -7.56
N LYS A 157 7.65 4.04 -6.67
CA LYS A 157 7.86 2.86 -5.81
C LYS A 157 6.63 2.55 -4.97
N THR A 158 5.99 3.58 -4.40
CA THR A 158 4.81 3.43 -3.54
C THR A 158 3.58 2.96 -4.32
N GLN A 159 3.46 3.37 -5.59
CA GLN A 159 2.40 2.88 -6.48
C GLN A 159 2.57 1.40 -6.82
N ILE A 160 3.80 0.95 -7.09
CA ILE A 160 4.11 -0.46 -7.35
C ILE A 160 3.91 -1.28 -6.07
N ALA A 161 4.38 -0.79 -4.91
CA ALA A 161 4.14 -1.42 -3.62
C ALA A 161 2.63 -1.58 -3.33
N THR A 162 1.83 -0.55 -3.62
CA THR A 162 0.37 -0.58 -3.47
C THR A 162 -0.27 -1.66 -4.33
N SER A 163 0.18 -1.80 -5.60
CA SER A 163 -0.30 -2.86 -6.50
C SER A 163 0.04 -4.26 -5.96
N LEU A 164 1.27 -4.46 -5.47
CA LEU A 164 1.70 -5.73 -4.88
C LEU A 164 0.93 -6.06 -3.59
N LEU A 165 0.68 -5.06 -2.74
CA LEU A 165 -0.12 -5.23 -1.52
C LEU A 165 -1.57 -5.60 -1.85
N ALA A 166 -2.19 -4.97 -2.86
CA ALA A 166 -3.54 -5.30 -3.28
C ALA A 166 -3.62 -6.70 -3.90
N ALA A 167 -2.62 -7.09 -4.69
CA ALA A 167 -2.49 -8.45 -5.19
C ALA A 167 -2.31 -9.47 -4.06
N ARG A 168 -1.63 -9.10 -2.98
CA ARG A 168 -1.34 -9.96 -1.82
C ARG A 168 -2.50 -10.07 -0.85
N PHE A 169 -3.20 -8.96 -0.57
CA PHE A 169 -4.30 -8.92 0.40
C PHE A 169 -5.66 -9.16 -0.22
N HIS A 170 -5.78 -9.07 -1.55
CA HIS A 170 -7.04 -9.21 -2.29
C HIS A 170 -8.14 -8.23 -1.83
N ASP A 171 -7.75 -7.05 -1.35
CA ASP A 171 -8.67 -6.02 -0.86
C ASP A 171 -8.23 -4.63 -1.36
N ILE A 172 -8.92 -4.12 -2.38
CA ILE A 172 -8.64 -2.82 -2.98
C ILE A 172 -8.86 -1.69 -1.97
N LEU A 173 -9.97 -1.73 -1.23
CA LEU A 173 -10.38 -0.63 -0.37
C LEU A 173 -9.45 -0.49 0.84
N LEU A 174 -9.21 -1.59 1.56
CA LEU A 174 -8.37 -1.55 2.76
C LEU A 174 -6.90 -1.23 2.42
N VAL A 175 -6.40 -1.72 1.28
CA VAL A 175 -5.05 -1.38 0.82
C VAL A 175 -4.99 0.09 0.41
N THR A 176 -5.95 0.61 -0.36
CA THR A 176 -5.99 2.02 -0.74
C THR A 176 -6.05 2.94 0.48
N ILE A 177 -6.90 2.61 1.47
CA ILE A 177 -6.97 3.37 2.72
C ILE A 177 -5.64 3.30 3.47
N GLY A 178 -5.08 2.11 3.65
CA GLY A 178 -3.82 1.91 4.36
C GLY A 178 -2.67 2.66 3.71
N THR A 179 -2.46 2.49 2.41
CA THR A 179 -1.38 3.16 1.67
C THR A 179 -1.55 4.68 1.64
N THR A 180 -2.81 5.17 1.53
CA THR A 180 -3.10 6.60 1.62
C THR A 180 -2.78 7.16 3.02
N LEU A 181 -3.12 6.44 4.08
CA LEU A 181 -2.75 6.83 5.45
C LEU A 181 -1.23 6.89 5.63
N GLY A 182 -0.50 5.91 5.08
CA GLY A 182 0.97 5.90 5.07
C GLY A 182 1.55 7.12 4.37
N MET A 183 1.06 7.43 3.17
CA MET A 183 1.43 8.61 2.39
C MET A 183 1.16 9.91 3.17
N MET A 184 -0.02 10.03 3.78
CA MET A 184 -0.37 11.21 4.56
C MET A 184 0.49 11.34 5.83
N ALA A 185 0.82 10.21 6.49
CA ALA A 185 1.68 10.21 7.67
C ALA A 185 3.09 10.75 7.38
N ALA A 186 3.62 10.53 6.17
CA ALA A 186 4.91 11.09 5.75
C ALA A 186 4.81 12.55 5.30
N ASN A 187 3.78 12.88 4.49
CA ASN A 187 3.72 14.17 3.79
C ASN A 187 3.04 15.29 4.61
N VAL A 188 2.07 14.98 5.50
CA VAL A 188 1.43 16.03 6.33
C VAL A 188 2.43 16.71 7.27
N PRO A 189 3.29 15.98 8.01
CA PRO A 189 4.34 16.63 8.79
C PRO A 189 5.28 17.49 7.93
N ALA A 190 5.61 17.04 6.72
CA ALA A 190 6.47 17.78 5.79
C ALA A 190 5.84 19.11 5.37
N VAL A 191 4.52 19.12 5.10
CA VAL A 191 3.77 20.35 4.78
C VAL A 191 3.72 21.31 5.97
N LEU A 192 3.54 20.78 7.19
CA LEU A 192 3.36 21.61 8.39
C LEU A 192 4.68 22.14 8.97
N LEU A 193 5.73 21.33 8.95
CA LEU A 193 7.02 21.60 9.62
C LEU A 193 8.13 22.00 8.63
N GLY A 194 7.89 21.84 7.33
CA GLY A 194 8.86 22.18 6.28
C GLY A 194 10.15 21.37 6.40
N GLU A 195 11.29 22.02 6.12
CA GLU A 195 12.60 21.38 6.14
C GLU A 195 13.03 20.81 7.51
N ALA A 196 12.40 21.23 8.62
CA ALA A 196 12.77 20.72 9.94
C ALA A 196 12.61 19.19 10.06
N VAL A 197 11.63 18.61 9.33
CA VAL A 197 11.39 17.15 9.33
C VAL A 197 12.55 16.40 8.69
N THR A 198 13.05 16.89 7.55
CA THR A 198 14.11 16.20 6.79
C THR A 198 15.48 16.30 7.45
N ARG A 199 15.69 17.31 8.30
CA ARG A 199 16.97 17.48 9.04
C ARG A 199 17.14 16.51 10.20
N VAL A 200 16.03 16.03 10.78
CA VAL A 200 16.06 15.18 11.99
C VAL A 200 16.13 13.69 11.63
N VAL A 201 15.64 13.30 10.46
CA VAL A 201 15.55 11.88 10.07
C VAL A 201 16.69 11.49 9.14
N PRO A 202 17.60 10.58 9.55
CA PRO A 202 18.68 10.10 8.69
C PRO A 202 18.10 9.17 7.60
N LEU A 203 17.89 9.70 6.39
CA LEU A 203 17.24 9.02 5.26
C LEU A 203 17.83 7.65 4.93
N LYS A 204 19.13 7.45 5.17
CA LYS A 204 19.81 6.16 4.98
C LYS A 204 19.15 5.04 5.81
N TYR A 205 18.83 5.31 7.08
CA TYR A 205 18.22 4.31 7.97
C TYR A 205 16.75 4.07 7.63
N VAL A 206 16.05 5.09 7.16
CA VAL A 206 14.65 4.94 6.71
C VAL A 206 14.58 4.04 5.48
N ARG A 207 15.42 4.29 4.47
CA ARG A 207 15.51 3.42 3.28
C ARG A 207 15.89 1.99 3.64
N LEU A 208 16.83 1.82 4.58
CA LEU A 208 17.19 0.49 5.08
C LEU A 208 16.00 -0.18 5.77
N GLY A 209 15.24 0.55 6.59
CA GLY A 209 14.03 0.05 7.24
C GLY A 209 12.97 -0.40 6.23
N ALA A 210 12.69 0.42 5.21
CA ALA A 210 11.78 0.05 4.13
C ALA A 210 12.26 -1.19 3.37
N ALA A 211 13.56 -1.26 3.03
CA ALA A 211 14.14 -2.41 2.35
C ALA A 211 14.02 -3.70 3.17
N VAL A 212 14.27 -3.64 4.48
CA VAL A 212 14.12 -4.79 5.40
C VAL A 212 12.67 -5.26 5.45
N VAL A 213 11.69 -4.34 5.53
CA VAL A 213 10.27 -4.70 5.55
C VAL A 213 9.85 -5.36 4.24
N PHE A 214 10.24 -4.82 3.08
CA PHE A 214 9.98 -5.46 1.79
C PHE A 214 10.66 -6.83 1.67
N ALA A 215 11.89 -6.98 2.15
CA ALA A 215 12.61 -8.26 2.13
C ALA A 215 11.91 -9.31 2.99
N ILE A 216 11.46 -8.95 4.19
CA ILE A 216 10.70 -9.84 5.09
C ILE A 216 9.39 -10.27 4.42
N LEU A 217 8.66 -9.35 3.80
CA LEU A 217 7.42 -9.68 3.11
C LEU A 217 7.66 -10.61 1.92
N GLY A 218 8.67 -10.32 1.10
CA GLY A 218 9.02 -11.16 -0.03
C GLY A 218 9.45 -12.57 0.41
N ALA A 219 10.32 -12.66 1.40
CA ALA A 219 10.73 -13.93 1.98
C ALA A 219 9.55 -14.71 2.54
N TRP A 220 8.67 -14.05 3.30
CA TRP A 220 7.47 -14.71 3.84
C TRP A 220 6.58 -15.25 2.72
N VAL A 221 6.28 -14.43 1.69
CA VAL A 221 5.44 -14.89 0.57
C VAL A 221 6.06 -16.12 -0.09
N LEU A 222 7.38 -16.11 -0.34
CA LEU A 222 8.08 -17.25 -0.95
C LEU A 222 8.06 -18.49 -0.06
N LEU A 223 8.41 -18.37 1.22
CA LEU A 223 8.42 -19.50 2.16
C LEU A 223 7.02 -20.12 2.31
N ALA A 224 5.99 -19.28 2.42
CA ALA A 224 4.60 -19.73 2.49
C ALA A 224 4.15 -20.41 1.18
N THR A 225 4.61 -19.93 0.02
CA THR A 225 4.28 -20.51 -1.30
C THR A 225 4.83 -21.92 -1.46
N TYR A 226 6.00 -22.19 -0.92
CA TYR A 226 6.66 -23.50 -1.03
C TYR A 226 6.48 -24.41 0.20
N GLY A 227 5.59 -24.03 1.13
CA GLY A 227 5.22 -24.88 2.26
C GLY A 227 6.33 -25.05 3.32
N VAL A 228 7.23 -24.07 3.43
CA VAL A 228 8.30 -24.05 4.43
C VAL A 228 7.80 -23.44 5.76
N LEU A 229 6.70 -22.68 5.73
CA LEU A 229 6.01 -22.07 6.87
C LEU A 229 4.59 -22.58 6.97
#